data_0e56b73d53017b3911d142a3aa915b20
#
_entry.id   0e56b73d53017b3911d142a3aa915b20
#
_cell.length_a   1.000
_cell.length_b   1.000
_cell.length_c   1.000
_cell.angle_alpha   90.00
_cell.angle_beta   90.00
_cell.angle_gamma   90.00
#
_symmetry.space_group_name_H-M   'P 1'
#
loop_
_entity.id
_entity.type
_entity.pdbx_description
1 polymer ?
#
loop_
_entity_poly.entity_id
_entity_poly.type
_entity_poly.pdbx_seq_one_letter_code
_entity_poly.pdbx_strand_id
1 'polypeptide(L)'
;MTEPDEEAVALAHTLFQAARDGDTALLRSYLNAGAPATMTNAAGDSLLMLAAYHGHAEAVQLILKHGGEANSANDRGQTPLAGAAFKGYTDVARVLLDAGADPDAGSPSARAAAQMFARTQILDLLGQ
;
A
#
# COMPACT_ATOMS: atom_id res chain seq x y z
N MET A 1 20.86 -25.27 14.01
CA MET A 1 20.58 -23.92 13.59
C MET A 1 19.65 -23.92 12.37
N THR A 2 18.70 -23.09 12.40
CA THR A 2 17.74 -23.03 11.31
C THR A 2 18.05 -21.86 10.40
N GLU A 3 18.25 -22.18 9.16
CA GLU A 3 18.25 -21.18 8.13
C GLU A 3 16.87 -20.56 8.04
N PRO A 4 16.74 -19.32 7.57
CA PRO A 4 15.42 -18.79 7.22
C PRO A 4 14.75 -19.84 6.34
N ASP A 5 13.53 -20.14 6.66
CA ASP A 5 12.76 -21.11 5.90
C ASP A 5 12.66 -20.62 4.46
N GLU A 6 13.23 -21.37 3.52
CA GLU A 6 13.19 -21.01 2.12
C GLU A 6 11.78 -20.93 1.59
N GLU A 7 10.88 -21.77 2.14
CA GLU A 7 9.48 -21.72 1.75
C GLU A 7 8.82 -20.43 2.22
N ALA A 8 9.16 -19.97 3.44
CA ALA A 8 8.62 -18.72 3.96
C ALA A 8 9.12 -17.52 3.15
N VAL A 9 10.40 -17.53 2.77
CA VAL A 9 10.96 -16.48 1.94
C VAL A 9 10.30 -16.46 0.57
N ALA A 10 10.14 -17.64 -0.04
CA ALA A 10 9.47 -17.75 -1.35
C ALA A 10 8.02 -17.28 -1.26
N LEU A 11 7.34 -17.61 -0.17
CA LEU A 11 5.95 -17.20 0.04
C LEU A 11 5.87 -15.67 0.15
N ALA A 12 6.77 -15.06 0.89
CA ALA A 12 6.80 -13.61 1.03
C ALA A 12 7.00 -12.95 -0.33
N HIS A 13 7.94 -13.45 -1.14
CA HIS A 13 8.16 -12.94 -2.49
C HIS A 13 6.91 -13.06 -3.34
N THR A 14 6.19 -14.17 -3.23
CA THR A 14 4.94 -14.39 -3.96
C THR A 14 3.91 -13.36 -3.56
N LEU A 15 3.78 -13.07 -2.26
CA LEU A 15 2.82 -12.09 -1.77
C LEU A 15 3.17 -10.66 -2.21
N PHE A 16 4.45 -10.29 -2.14
CA PHE A 16 4.86 -8.97 -2.60
C PHE A 16 4.60 -8.81 -4.10
N GLN A 17 4.85 -9.86 -4.88
CA GLN A 17 4.57 -9.81 -6.31
C GLN A 17 3.07 -9.72 -6.57
N ALA A 18 2.25 -10.47 -5.81
CA ALA A 18 0.81 -10.40 -5.93
C ALA A 18 0.28 -9.00 -5.63
N ALA A 19 0.87 -8.32 -4.65
CA ALA A 19 0.49 -6.94 -4.33
C ALA A 19 0.83 -6.00 -5.48
N ARG A 20 2.01 -6.16 -6.08
CA ARG A 20 2.40 -5.35 -7.25
C ARG A 20 1.49 -5.57 -8.43
N ASP A 21 1.06 -6.81 -8.63
CA ASP A 21 0.24 -7.20 -9.79
C ASP A 21 -1.25 -7.00 -9.56
N GLY A 22 -1.66 -6.77 -8.31
CA GLY A 22 -3.08 -6.65 -7.98
C GLY A 22 -3.82 -7.99 -8.00
N ASP A 23 -3.09 -9.09 -7.72
CA ASP A 23 -3.68 -10.43 -7.73
C ASP A 23 -4.44 -10.66 -6.43
N THR A 24 -5.69 -10.18 -6.41
CA THR A 24 -6.51 -10.23 -5.21
C THR A 24 -6.86 -11.65 -4.80
N ALA A 25 -7.04 -12.55 -5.76
CA ALA A 25 -7.38 -13.95 -5.44
C ALA A 25 -6.24 -14.60 -4.65
N LEU A 26 -5.01 -14.41 -5.10
CA LEU A 26 -3.85 -14.97 -4.43
C LEU A 26 -3.64 -14.32 -3.06
N LEU A 27 -3.74 -12.99 -2.99
CA LEU A 27 -3.65 -12.26 -1.73
C LEU A 27 -4.70 -12.76 -0.74
N ARG A 28 -5.94 -12.88 -1.19
CA ARG A 28 -7.04 -13.32 -0.32
C ARG A 28 -6.77 -14.70 0.25
N SER A 29 -6.29 -15.60 -0.59
CA SER A 29 -6.00 -16.97 -0.16
C SER A 29 -4.99 -17.00 0.98
N TYR A 30 -3.88 -16.26 0.83
CA TYR A 30 -2.83 -16.27 1.84
C TYR A 30 -3.19 -15.45 3.08
N LEU A 31 -3.87 -14.32 2.90
CA LEU A 31 -4.28 -13.51 4.04
C LEU A 31 -5.34 -14.24 4.87
N ASN A 32 -6.26 -14.94 4.22
CA ASN A 32 -7.25 -15.76 4.93
C ASN A 32 -6.59 -16.90 5.69
N ALA A 33 -5.46 -17.39 5.20
CA ALA A 33 -4.71 -18.46 5.86
C ALA A 33 -3.81 -17.94 6.99
N GLY A 34 -3.80 -16.64 7.25
CA GLY A 34 -3.08 -16.06 8.37
C GLY A 34 -1.78 -15.35 8.03
N ALA A 35 -1.47 -15.15 6.75
CA ALA A 35 -0.27 -14.39 6.39
C ALA A 35 -0.39 -12.96 6.94
N PRO A 36 0.69 -12.42 7.53
CA PRO A 36 0.61 -11.06 8.10
C PRO A 36 0.43 -10.00 7.02
N ALA A 37 -0.65 -9.23 7.13
CA ALA A 37 -0.91 -8.16 6.16
C ALA A 37 0.11 -7.02 6.27
N THR A 38 0.83 -6.95 7.39
CA THR A 38 1.77 -5.86 7.67
C THR A 38 3.21 -6.19 7.30
N MET A 39 3.46 -7.35 6.66
CA MET A 39 4.83 -7.70 6.29
C MET A 39 5.44 -6.66 5.35
N THR A 40 6.75 -6.46 5.47
CA THR A 40 7.48 -5.51 4.63
C THR A 40 8.66 -6.20 3.95
N ASN A 41 9.05 -5.67 2.80
CA ASN A 41 10.24 -6.15 2.09
C ASN A 41 11.50 -5.42 2.59
N ALA A 42 12.62 -5.64 1.93
CA ALA A 42 13.91 -5.07 2.33
C ALA A 42 13.92 -3.53 2.28
N ALA A 43 13.09 -2.93 1.47
CA ALA A 43 12.98 -1.46 1.37
C ALA A 43 11.95 -0.89 2.36
N GLY A 44 11.34 -1.74 3.18
CA GLY A 44 10.30 -1.33 4.11
C GLY A 44 8.95 -1.14 3.46
N ASP A 45 8.77 -1.56 2.20
CA ASP A 45 7.48 -1.46 1.53
C ASP A 45 6.56 -2.56 2.02
N SER A 46 5.39 -2.17 2.49
CA SER A 46 4.35 -3.13 2.89
C SER A 46 3.59 -3.62 1.67
N LEU A 47 2.82 -4.69 1.86
CA LEU A 47 1.89 -5.13 0.82
C LEU A 47 0.98 -3.98 0.38
N LEU A 48 0.50 -3.20 1.35
CA LEU A 48 -0.38 -2.07 1.09
C LEU A 48 0.30 -1.02 0.23
N MET A 49 1.56 -0.69 0.55
CA MET A 49 2.34 0.29 -0.21
C MET A 49 2.49 -0.17 -1.67
N LEU A 50 2.82 -1.43 -1.88
CA LEU A 50 3.01 -1.95 -3.23
C LEU A 50 1.71 -1.93 -4.03
N ALA A 51 0.61 -2.37 -3.43
CA ALA A 51 -0.69 -2.35 -4.10
C ALA A 51 -1.12 -0.92 -4.43
N ALA A 52 -0.91 0.00 -3.50
CA ALA A 52 -1.30 1.40 -3.68
C ALA A 52 -0.46 2.07 -4.78
N TYR A 53 0.85 1.84 -4.75
CA TYR A 53 1.77 2.46 -5.70
C TYR A 53 1.52 1.97 -7.13
N HIS A 54 0.98 0.77 -7.28
CA HIS A 54 0.68 0.19 -8.59
C HIS A 54 -0.80 0.31 -8.99
N GLY A 55 -1.61 1.02 -8.19
CA GLY A 55 -2.97 1.40 -8.58
C GLY A 55 -4.04 0.34 -8.40
N HIS A 56 -3.84 -0.61 -7.50
CA HIS A 56 -4.74 -1.74 -7.32
C HIS A 56 -5.69 -1.52 -6.14
N ALA A 57 -6.77 -0.75 -6.39
CA ALA A 57 -7.72 -0.36 -5.33
C ALA A 57 -8.35 -1.56 -4.63
N GLU A 58 -8.69 -2.61 -5.37
CA GLU A 58 -9.30 -3.80 -4.77
C GLU A 58 -8.33 -4.52 -3.85
N ALA A 59 -7.07 -4.65 -4.28
CA ALA A 59 -6.03 -5.24 -3.43
C ALA A 59 -5.79 -4.40 -2.18
N VAL A 60 -5.80 -3.07 -2.31
CA VAL A 60 -5.66 -2.15 -1.19
C VAL A 60 -6.78 -2.40 -0.18
N GLN A 61 -8.03 -2.49 -0.64
CA GLN A 61 -9.16 -2.76 0.25
C GLN A 61 -8.99 -4.08 0.99
N LEU A 62 -8.59 -5.10 0.28
CA LEU A 62 -8.40 -6.43 0.84
C LEU A 62 -7.32 -6.42 1.93
N ILE A 63 -6.19 -5.79 1.65
CA ILE A 63 -5.06 -5.73 2.60
C ILE A 63 -5.47 -4.95 3.84
N LEU A 64 -6.18 -3.84 3.67
CA LEU A 64 -6.68 -3.05 4.79
C LEU A 64 -7.63 -3.87 5.65
N LYS A 65 -8.51 -4.65 5.03
CA LYS A 65 -9.47 -5.48 5.74
C LYS A 65 -8.76 -6.51 6.62
N HIS A 66 -7.58 -6.94 6.23
CA HIS A 66 -6.80 -7.94 6.96
C HIS A 66 -5.76 -7.31 7.91
N GLY A 67 -5.86 -6.02 8.16
CA GLY A 67 -5.02 -5.35 9.15
C GLY A 67 -3.87 -4.53 8.57
N GLY A 68 -3.84 -4.31 7.27
CA GLY A 68 -2.86 -3.40 6.68
C GLY A 68 -2.98 -2.01 7.29
N GLU A 69 -1.85 -1.34 7.49
CA GLU A 69 -1.82 -0.05 8.16
C GLU A 69 -1.72 1.07 7.13
N ALA A 70 -2.79 1.88 7.07
CA ALA A 70 -2.93 2.91 6.03
C ALA A 70 -1.80 3.95 6.06
N ASN A 71 -1.21 4.20 7.23
CA ASN A 71 -0.19 5.23 7.39
C ASN A 71 1.23 4.69 7.51
N SER A 72 1.44 3.41 7.22
CA SER A 72 2.76 2.79 7.34
C SER A 72 3.71 3.34 6.26
N ALA A 73 4.81 3.97 6.69
CA ALA A 73 5.80 4.51 5.77
C ALA A 73 6.91 3.49 5.51
N ASN A 74 7.47 3.52 4.31
CA ASN A 74 8.65 2.70 4.01
C ASN A 74 9.93 3.38 4.51
N ASP A 75 11.09 2.78 4.20
CA ASP A 75 12.38 3.28 4.68
C ASP A 75 12.71 4.68 4.15
N ARG A 76 12.06 5.09 3.05
CA ARG A 76 12.26 6.42 2.47
C ARG A 76 11.22 7.43 2.93
N GLY A 77 10.39 7.07 3.91
CA GLY A 77 9.37 7.95 4.43
C GLY A 77 8.13 8.10 3.56
N GLN A 78 7.94 7.20 2.59
CA GLN A 78 6.79 7.23 1.69
C GLN A 78 5.62 6.47 2.28
N THR A 79 4.43 7.05 2.20
CA THR A 79 3.18 6.40 2.65
C THR A 79 2.40 5.88 1.45
N PRO A 80 1.49 4.92 1.66
CA PRO A 80 0.65 4.45 0.56
C PRO A 80 -0.15 5.57 -0.11
N LEU A 81 -0.72 6.49 0.68
CA LEU A 81 -1.49 7.60 0.13
C LEU A 81 -0.62 8.55 -0.69
N ALA A 82 0.60 8.83 -0.22
CA ALA A 82 1.53 9.66 -0.97
C ALA A 82 1.89 9.00 -2.31
N GLY A 83 2.08 7.68 -2.32
CA GLY A 83 2.33 6.95 -3.56
C GLY A 83 1.18 7.05 -4.54
N ALA A 84 -0.05 6.89 -4.05
CA ALA A 84 -1.24 7.02 -4.89
C ALA A 84 -1.36 8.43 -5.44
N ALA A 85 -1.07 9.45 -4.61
CA ALA A 85 -1.14 10.84 -5.03
C ALA A 85 -0.09 11.15 -6.09
N PHE A 86 1.13 10.66 -5.88
CA PHE A 86 2.21 10.84 -6.86
C PHE A 86 1.81 10.26 -8.22
N LYS A 87 1.23 9.07 -8.23
CA LYS A 87 0.86 8.38 -9.47
C LYS A 87 -0.48 8.85 -10.04
N GLY A 88 -1.30 9.53 -9.23
CA GLY A 88 -2.61 10.00 -9.69
C GLY A 88 -3.69 8.94 -9.62
N TYR A 89 -3.57 7.96 -8.75
CA TYR A 89 -4.56 6.89 -8.61
C TYR A 89 -5.67 7.32 -7.65
N THR A 90 -6.68 7.99 -8.19
CA THR A 90 -7.77 8.58 -7.41
C THR A 90 -8.56 7.54 -6.62
N ASP A 91 -8.85 6.39 -7.24
CA ASP A 91 -9.61 5.32 -6.57
C ASP A 91 -8.86 4.77 -5.36
N VAL A 92 -7.54 4.57 -5.51
CA VAL A 92 -6.70 4.11 -4.40
C VAL A 92 -6.68 5.15 -3.29
N ALA A 93 -6.54 6.42 -3.65
CA ALA A 93 -6.54 7.51 -2.67
C ALA A 93 -7.83 7.53 -1.87
N ARG A 94 -8.98 7.34 -2.53
CA ARG A 94 -10.28 7.32 -1.86
C ARG A 94 -10.36 6.18 -0.86
N VAL A 95 -9.93 4.98 -1.25
CA VAL A 95 -9.95 3.83 -0.36
C VAL A 95 -9.07 4.07 0.87
N LEU A 96 -7.88 4.61 0.65
CA LEU A 96 -6.95 4.89 1.76
C LEU A 96 -7.48 5.95 2.70
N LEU A 97 -8.07 7.03 2.16
CA LEU A 97 -8.66 8.08 2.99
C LEU A 97 -9.81 7.56 3.82
N ASP A 98 -10.66 6.70 3.23
CA ASP A 98 -11.77 6.08 3.96
C ASP A 98 -11.26 5.20 5.10
N ALA A 99 -10.06 4.69 4.98
CA ALA A 99 -9.43 3.86 6.02
C ALA A 99 -8.61 4.67 7.03
N GLY A 100 -8.65 6.00 6.94
CA GLY A 100 -7.98 6.86 7.90
C GLY A 100 -6.58 7.28 7.54
N ALA A 101 -6.19 7.18 6.25
CA ALA A 101 -4.87 7.63 5.84
C ALA A 101 -4.73 9.15 6.05
N ASP A 102 -3.58 9.56 6.56
CA ASP A 102 -3.29 10.96 6.85
C ASP A 102 -2.66 11.62 5.61
N PRO A 103 -3.33 12.61 5.00
CA PRO A 103 -2.80 13.25 3.80
C PRO A 103 -1.55 14.08 4.04
N ASP A 104 -1.22 14.36 5.29
CA ASP A 104 -0.04 15.17 5.64
C ASP A 104 1.11 14.33 6.16
N ALA A 105 0.97 13.01 6.24
CA ALA A 105 2.03 12.12 6.67
C ALA A 105 2.98 11.83 5.51
N GLY A 106 4.23 11.56 5.86
CA GLY A 106 5.25 11.19 4.88
C GLY A 106 5.99 12.39 4.31
N SER A 107 7.04 12.09 3.53
CA SER A 107 7.90 13.12 2.96
C SER A 107 8.31 12.69 1.54
N PRO A 108 7.70 13.29 0.50
CA PRO A 108 6.62 14.28 0.59
C PRO A 108 5.30 13.66 1.05
N SER A 109 4.44 14.49 1.60
CA SER A 109 3.10 14.04 1.97
C SER A 109 2.23 13.84 0.72
N ALA A 110 1.09 13.15 0.90
CA ALA A 110 0.15 12.99 -0.19
C ALA A 110 -0.36 14.34 -0.69
N ARG A 111 -0.63 15.26 0.23
CA ARG A 111 -1.09 16.60 -0.13
C ARG A 111 -0.03 17.32 -0.98
N ALA A 112 1.23 17.28 -0.55
CA ALA A 112 2.32 17.92 -1.29
C ALA A 112 2.50 17.28 -2.67
N ALA A 113 2.44 15.95 -2.75
CA ALA A 113 2.56 15.25 -4.02
C ALA A 113 1.43 15.61 -4.97
N ALA A 114 0.19 15.66 -4.44
CA ALA A 114 -0.97 16.00 -5.26
C ALA A 114 -0.87 17.44 -5.78
N GLN A 115 -0.37 18.36 -4.97
CA GLN A 115 -0.15 19.74 -5.40
C GLN A 115 0.95 19.84 -6.45
N MET A 116 2.05 19.15 -6.22
CA MET A 116 3.22 19.18 -7.10
C MET A 116 2.88 18.65 -8.50
N PHE A 117 2.07 17.61 -8.59
CA PHE A 117 1.73 16.98 -9.85
C PHE A 117 0.32 17.34 -10.35
N ALA A 118 -0.31 18.35 -9.72
CA ALA A 118 -1.61 18.88 -10.12
C ALA A 118 -2.70 17.78 -10.20
N ARG A 119 -2.73 16.93 -9.18
CA ARG A 119 -3.73 15.85 -9.08
C ARG A 119 -5.03 16.43 -8.53
N THR A 120 -5.79 17.13 -9.38
CA THR A 120 -6.95 17.90 -8.93
C THR A 120 -8.03 17.04 -8.29
N GLN A 121 -8.29 15.85 -8.82
CA GLN A 121 -9.30 14.96 -8.24
C GLN A 121 -8.90 14.49 -6.84
N ILE A 122 -7.60 14.22 -6.64
CA ILE A 122 -7.11 13.83 -5.33
C ILE A 122 -7.15 15.02 -4.37
N LEU A 123 -6.76 16.20 -4.83
CA LEU A 123 -6.86 17.41 -4.01
C LEU A 123 -8.29 17.65 -3.54
N ASP A 124 -9.25 17.42 -4.41
CA ASP A 124 -10.67 17.54 -4.03
C ASP A 124 -11.02 16.55 -2.91
N LEU A 125 -10.52 15.32 -3.00
CA LEU A 125 -10.73 14.33 -1.95
C LEU A 125 -10.10 14.76 -0.62
N LEU A 126 -8.99 15.49 -0.68
CA LEU A 126 -8.28 15.95 0.51
C LEU A 126 -8.89 17.20 1.11
N GLY A 127 -9.92 17.78 0.49
CA GLY A 127 -10.57 18.98 0.99
C GLY A 127 -9.86 20.26 0.61
N GLN A 128 -9.14 20.25 -0.47
CA GLN A 128 -8.45 21.45 -0.95
C GLN A 128 -9.38 22.40 -1.67
#